data_60b572499950197f2a1d4c85900b593b
#
_entry.id   60b572499950197f2a1d4c85900b593b
#
_cell.length_a   1.000
_cell.length_b   1.000
_cell.length_c   1.000
_cell.angle_alpha   90.00
_cell.angle_beta   90.00
_cell.angle_gamma   90.00
#
_symmetry.space_group_name_H-M   'P 1'
#
loop_
_entity.id
_entity.type
_entity.pdbx_description
1 polymer ?
#
loop_
_entity_poly.entity_id
_entity_poly.type
_entity_poly.pdbx_seq_one_letter_code
_entity_poly.pdbx_strand_id
1 'polypeptide(L)'
;MRICVLHGPNLNLLGSREPELYGNVTLAAIDEQLRVRGSELGAQIQSCQSNHEGELVDQVQKLSEKVDGWLVNAAGLTHSSVALRDALVASCKPFVEVHLTNIYAREPFRHRSMLSDVALGVVAGFGARSYLFGLDGLLDGIRNTG
;
A
#
# COMPACT_ATOMS: atom_id res chain seq x y z
N MET A 1 -0.87 8.01 -16.13
CA MET A 1 -1.28 7.93 -14.72
C MET A 1 -0.10 7.49 -13.88
N ARG A 2 0.10 8.12 -12.74
CA ARG A 2 1.24 7.85 -11.84
C ARG A 2 0.74 7.40 -10.48
N ILE A 3 1.21 6.24 -10.04
CA ILE A 3 0.85 5.65 -8.75
C ILE A 3 2.13 5.49 -7.92
N CYS A 4 2.06 5.89 -6.66
CA CYS A 4 3.12 5.59 -5.70
C CYS A 4 2.66 4.49 -4.75
N VAL A 5 3.50 3.48 -4.60
CA VAL A 5 3.29 2.39 -3.66
C VAL A 5 4.08 2.71 -2.39
N LEU A 6 3.40 2.73 -1.26
CA LEU A 6 4.02 2.96 0.04
C LEU A 6 4.10 1.64 0.80
N HIS A 7 5.31 1.25 1.15
CA HIS A 7 5.57 0.05 1.96
C HIS A 7 6.06 0.47 3.35
N GLY A 8 5.38 -0.01 4.36
CA GLY A 8 5.68 0.31 5.76
C GLY A 8 6.79 -0.53 6.39
N PRO A 9 6.92 -0.43 7.73
CA PRO A 9 8.00 -1.07 8.46
C PRO A 9 8.07 -2.58 8.27
N ASN A 10 9.29 -3.08 8.23
CA ASN A 10 9.63 -4.51 8.14
C ASN A 10 9.32 -5.16 6.78
N LEU A 11 8.68 -4.49 5.84
CA LEU A 11 8.41 -5.06 4.52
C LEU A 11 9.70 -5.27 3.71
N ASN A 12 10.77 -4.57 4.05
CA ASN A 12 12.10 -4.82 3.50
C ASN A 12 12.64 -6.21 3.83
N LEU A 13 12.05 -6.89 4.84
CA LEU A 13 12.45 -8.23 5.27
C LEU A 13 11.65 -9.35 4.58
N LEU A 14 10.74 -9.02 3.67
CA LEU A 14 9.97 -10.04 2.93
C LEU A 14 10.92 -11.01 2.21
N GLY A 15 10.55 -12.30 2.27
CA GLY A 15 11.37 -13.38 1.73
C GLY A 15 12.24 -14.04 2.77
N SER A 16 12.54 -13.37 3.90
CA SER A 16 13.36 -13.90 5.00
C SER A 16 12.63 -13.93 6.34
N ARG A 17 11.56 -13.14 6.49
CA ARG A 17 10.80 -13.01 7.75
C ARG A 17 9.51 -13.82 7.68
N GLU A 18 9.32 -14.74 8.65
CA GLU A 18 8.08 -15.52 8.81
C GLU A 18 7.54 -16.07 7.48
N PRO A 19 8.32 -16.89 6.73
CA PRO A 19 7.89 -17.33 5.38
C PRO A 19 6.58 -18.11 5.39
N GLU A 20 6.22 -18.79 6.47
CA GLU A 20 4.96 -19.51 6.60
C GLU A 20 3.75 -18.56 6.68
N LEU A 21 3.96 -17.29 7.06
CA LEU A 21 2.91 -16.28 7.15
C LEU A 21 2.88 -15.37 5.91
N TYR A 22 4.06 -14.93 5.45
CA TYR A 22 4.18 -13.95 4.36
C TYR A 22 4.64 -14.54 3.04
N GLY A 23 5.06 -15.83 3.01
CA GLY A 23 5.61 -16.47 1.83
C GLY A 23 7.08 -16.13 1.59
N ASN A 24 7.61 -16.59 0.46
CA ASN A 24 9.00 -16.41 0.08
C ASN A 24 9.24 -15.26 -0.89
N VAL A 25 8.19 -14.54 -1.28
CA VAL A 25 8.32 -13.44 -2.23
C VAL A 25 9.04 -12.26 -1.58
N THR A 26 9.91 -11.61 -2.33
CA THR A 26 10.63 -10.42 -1.87
C THR A 26 9.88 -9.15 -2.22
N LEU A 27 10.18 -8.06 -1.52
CA LEU A 27 9.62 -6.75 -1.84
C LEU A 27 10.00 -6.32 -3.27
N ALA A 28 11.24 -6.58 -3.68
CA ALA A 28 11.70 -6.27 -5.03
C ALA A 28 10.86 -7.00 -6.09
N ALA A 29 10.51 -8.26 -5.84
CA ALA A 29 9.66 -9.03 -6.75
C ALA A 29 8.23 -8.44 -6.83
N ILE A 30 7.69 -8.01 -5.69
CA ILE A 30 6.39 -7.33 -5.64
C ILE A 30 6.43 -6.04 -6.46
N ASP A 31 7.46 -5.22 -6.26
CA ASP A 31 7.61 -3.96 -6.99
C ASP A 31 7.70 -4.19 -8.50
N GLU A 32 8.42 -5.21 -8.92
CA GLU A 32 8.53 -5.57 -10.34
C GLU A 32 7.18 -6.04 -10.91
N GLN A 33 6.44 -6.86 -10.18
CA GLN A 33 5.10 -7.29 -10.59
C GLN A 33 4.16 -6.10 -10.74
N LEU A 34 4.22 -5.15 -9.82
CA LEU A 34 3.40 -3.93 -9.88
C LEU A 34 3.79 -3.05 -11.06
N ARG A 35 5.10 -2.92 -11.33
CA ARG A 35 5.60 -2.14 -12.47
C ARG A 35 5.09 -2.72 -13.78
N VAL A 36 5.18 -4.03 -13.95
CA VAL A 36 4.70 -4.74 -15.16
C VAL A 36 3.19 -4.58 -15.31
N ARG A 37 2.44 -4.85 -14.23
CA ARG A 37 0.98 -4.72 -14.26
C ARG A 37 0.53 -3.29 -14.54
N GLY A 38 1.19 -2.33 -13.92
CA GLY A 38 0.92 -0.92 -14.16
C GLY A 38 1.13 -0.54 -15.62
N SER A 39 2.24 -0.98 -16.20
CA SER A 39 2.54 -0.72 -17.62
C SER A 39 1.47 -1.29 -18.53
N GLU A 40 1.01 -2.52 -18.29
CA GLU A 40 -0.09 -3.14 -19.04
C GLU A 40 -1.38 -2.31 -18.97
N LEU A 41 -1.60 -1.62 -17.86
CA LEU A 41 -2.81 -0.83 -17.60
C LEU A 41 -2.62 0.66 -17.85
N GLY A 42 -1.48 1.07 -18.41
CA GLY A 42 -1.22 2.47 -18.76
C GLY A 42 -0.83 3.34 -17.57
N ALA A 43 -0.24 2.77 -16.52
CA ALA A 43 0.20 3.49 -15.33
C ALA A 43 1.69 3.32 -15.10
N GLN A 44 2.33 4.39 -14.62
CA GLN A 44 3.70 4.37 -14.12
C GLN A 44 3.66 4.14 -12.62
N ILE A 45 4.42 3.16 -12.16
CA ILE A 45 4.47 2.78 -10.75
C ILE A 45 5.83 3.13 -10.19
N GLN A 46 5.83 3.89 -9.09
CA GLN A 46 7.01 4.08 -8.27
C GLN A 46 6.71 3.59 -6.87
N SER A 47 7.71 3.16 -6.13
CA SER A 47 7.53 2.65 -4.77
C SER A 47 8.57 3.23 -3.83
N CYS A 48 8.20 3.32 -2.57
CA CYS A 48 9.13 3.60 -1.49
C CYS A 48 8.81 2.72 -0.30
N GLN A 49 9.83 2.37 0.45
CA GLN A 49 9.71 1.58 1.68
C GLN A 49 10.47 2.30 2.79
N SER A 50 9.88 2.37 3.96
CA SER A 50 10.57 2.90 5.13
C SER A 50 10.08 2.22 6.40
N ASN A 51 10.99 2.09 7.35
CA ASN A 51 10.70 1.68 8.73
C ASN A 51 10.30 2.89 9.60
N HIS A 52 10.35 4.09 9.06
CA HIS A 52 10.12 5.33 9.79
C HIS A 52 8.82 6.00 9.35
N GLU A 53 7.92 6.19 10.30
CA GLU A 53 6.62 6.84 10.05
C GLU A 53 6.79 8.21 9.39
N GLY A 54 7.72 9.04 9.91
CA GLY A 54 7.95 10.37 9.40
C GLY A 54 8.45 10.38 7.95
N GLU A 55 9.25 9.40 7.56
CA GLU A 55 9.71 9.30 6.17
C GLU A 55 8.56 9.00 5.21
N LEU A 56 7.61 8.16 5.62
CA LEU A 56 6.43 7.87 4.81
C LEU A 56 5.53 9.12 4.69
N VAL A 57 5.35 9.84 5.79
CA VAL A 57 4.61 11.11 5.78
C VAL A 57 5.29 12.11 4.83
N ASP A 58 6.60 12.24 4.91
CA ASP A 58 7.37 13.14 4.05
C ASP A 58 7.23 12.76 2.57
N GLN A 59 7.23 11.47 2.25
CA GLN A 59 7.03 11.00 0.88
C GLN A 59 5.65 11.37 0.35
N VAL A 60 4.62 11.21 1.16
CA VAL A 60 3.25 11.61 0.76
C VAL A 60 3.21 13.11 0.47
N GLN A 61 3.77 13.94 1.34
CA GLN A 61 3.79 15.39 1.14
C GLN A 61 4.57 15.78 -0.11
N LYS A 62 5.72 15.15 -0.32
CA LYS A 62 6.60 15.45 -1.44
C LYS A 62 5.98 15.09 -2.79
N LEU A 63 5.24 13.98 -2.84
CA LEU A 63 4.77 13.41 -4.10
C LEU A 63 3.30 13.70 -4.39
N SER A 64 2.55 14.32 -3.48
CA SER A 64 1.11 14.50 -3.59
C SER A 64 0.69 15.19 -4.89
N GLU A 65 1.48 16.16 -5.37
CA GLU A 65 1.19 16.86 -6.63
C GLU A 65 1.70 16.11 -7.86
N LYS A 66 2.43 15.02 -7.67
CA LYS A 66 3.09 14.27 -8.74
C LYS A 66 2.44 12.93 -9.03
N VAL A 67 1.50 12.50 -8.19
CA VAL A 67 0.83 11.21 -8.33
C VAL A 67 -0.67 11.40 -8.46
N ASP A 68 -1.33 10.38 -9.02
CA ASP A 68 -2.78 10.32 -9.14
C ASP A 68 -3.43 9.50 -8.03
N GLY A 69 -2.65 8.70 -7.35
CA GLY A 69 -3.13 7.87 -6.25
C GLY A 69 -2.02 7.10 -5.55
N TRP A 70 -2.40 6.43 -4.46
CA TRP A 70 -1.47 5.68 -3.61
C TRP A 70 -1.95 4.25 -3.42
N LEU A 71 -1.01 3.32 -3.44
CA LEU A 71 -1.25 1.93 -3.03
C LEU A 71 -0.47 1.72 -1.73
N VAL A 72 -1.16 1.48 -0.62
CA VAL A 72 -0.56 1.58 0.71
C VAL A 72 -0.62 0.27 1.46
N ASN A 73 0.54 -0.30 1.74
CA ASN A 73 0.71 -1.33 2.75
C ASN A 73 1.54 -0.72 3.90
N ALA A 74 0.86 -0.14 4.86
CA ALA A 74 1.52 0.53 5.97
C ALA A 74 2.07 -0.43 7.03
N ALA A 75 1.87 -1.73 6.85
CA ALA A 75 2.30 -2.77 7.79
C ALA A 75 1.78 -2.48 9.21
N GLY A 76 2.62 -2.53 10.23
CA GLY A 76 2.19 -2.25 11.60
C GLY A 76 1.66 -0.83 11.82
N LEU A 77 2.08 0.13 11.03
CA LEU A 77 1.60 1.51 11.13
C LEU A 77 0.10 1.64 10.78
N THR A 78 -0.45 0.68 10.06
CA THR A 78 -1.90 0.60 9.78
C THR A 78 -2.73 0.72 11.05
N HIS A 79 -2.24 0.15 12.15
CA HIS A 79 -2.99 0.01 13.38
C HIS A 79 -2.70 1.13 14.39
N SER A 80 -1.77 2.04 14.09
CA SER A 80 -1.28 3.03 15.05
C SER A 80 -1.11 4.44 14.49
N SER A 81 -0.92 4.61 13.16
CA SER A 81 -0.47 5.88 12.63
C SER A 81 -1.62 6.81 12.23
N VAL A 82 -1.97 7.70 13.12
CA VAL A 82 -2.82 8.86 12.79
C VAL A 82 -2.06 9.82 11.86
N ALA A 83 -0.76 9.97 12.04
CA ALA A 83 0.06 10.86 11.21
C ALA A 83 0.02 10.47 9.73
N LEU A 84 0.16 9.19 9.42
CA LEU A 84 0.10 8.72 8.04
C LEU A 84 -1.32 8.87 7.45
N ARG A 85 -2.35 8.54 8.25
CA ARG A 85 -3.74 8.79 7.88
C ARG A 85 -3.95 10.25 7.47
N ASP A 86 -3.51 11.17 8.31
CA ASP A 86 -3.70 12.60 8.06
C ASP A 86 -2.95 13.06 6.81
N ALA A 87 -1.74 12.56 6.59
CA ALA A 87 -0.97 12.87 5.38
C ALA A 87 -1.69 12.42 4.11
N LEU A 88 -2.20 11.18 4.11
CA LEU A 88 -2.93 10.64 2.97
C LEU A 88 -4.20 11.44 2.67
N VAL A 89 -4.95 11.79 3.70
CA VAL A 89 -6.14 12.64 3.56
C VAL A 89 -5.76 14.02 3.01
N ALA A 90 -4.71 14.62 3.54
CA ALA A 90 -4.24 15.94 3.10
C ALA A 90 -3.75 15.93 1.64
N SER A 91 -3.31 14.80 1.14
CA SER A 91 -2.87 14.68 -0.26
C SER A 91 -4.02 14.87 -1.26
N CYS A 92 -5.25 14.69 -0.82
CA CYS A 92 -6.46 14.75 -1.65
C CYS A 92 -6.44 13.77 -2.84
N LYS A 93 -5.63 12.72 -2.76
CA LYS A 93 -5.56 11.66 -3.78
C LYS A 93 -6.14 10.37 -3.22
N PRO A 94 -6.84 9.59 -4.04
CA PRO A 94 -7.36 8.30 -3.59
C PRO A 94 -6.24 7.32 -3.25
N PHE A 95 -6.51 6.45 -2.30
CA PHE A 95 -5.60 5.34 -2.02
C PHE A 95 -6.35 4.06 -1.72
N VAL A 96 -5.70 2.93 -1.98
CA VAL A 96 -6.17 1.60 -1.61
C VAL A 96 -5.23 1.04 -0.54
N GLU A 97 -5.83 0.54 0.53
CA GLU A 97 -5.11 -0.14 1.61
C GLU A 97 -4.91 -1.62 1.24
N VAL A 98 -3.67 -2.12 1.40
CA VAL A 98 -3.30 -3.49 1.05
C VAL A 98 -2.62 -4.18 2.23
N HIS A 99 -2.98 -5.44 2.46
CA HIS A 99 -2.32 -6.33 3.40
C HIS A 99 -2.07 -7.69 2.75
N LEU A 100 -0.89 -8.26 2.99
CA LEU A 100 -0.55 -9.60 2.48
C LEU A 100 -1.38 -10.67 3.18
N THR A 101 -1.55 -10.53 4.51
CA THR A 101 -2.28 -11.50 5.31
C THR A 101 -3.74 -11.09 5.51
N ASN A 102 -4.57 -12.07 5.88
CA ASN A 102 -5.89 -11.75 6.43
C ASN A 102 -5.70 -11.23 7.85
N ILE A 103 -5.74 -9.92 8.03
CA ILE A 103 -5.51 -9.27 9.32
C ILE A 103 -6.55 -9.66 10.37
N TYR A 104 -7.73 -10.11 9.95
CA TYR A 104 -8.79 -10.56 10.86
C TYR A 104 -8.56 -11.97 11.41
N ALA A 105 -7.64 -12.72 10.81
CA ALA A 105 -7.20 -14.02 11.31
C ALA A 105 -5.98 -13.92 12.22
N ARG A 106 -5.54 -12.72 12.52
CA ARG A 106 -4.37 -12.43 13.36
C ARG A 106 -4.81 -11.87 14.71
N GLU A 107 -3.88 -11.30 15.47
CA GLU A 107 -4.14 -10.75 16.81
C GLU A 107 -5.21 -9.64 16.75
N PRO A 108 -6.05 -9.50 17.79
CA PRO A 108 -7.12 -8.50 17.79
C PRO A 108 -6.67 -7.06 17.53
N PHE A 109 -5.45 -6.68 17.97
CA PHE A 109 -4.95 -5.32 17.75
C PHE A 109 -4.73 -5.01 16.25
N ARG A 110 -4.70 -6.02 15.36
CA ARG A 110 -4.58 -5.85 13.91
C ARG A 110 -5.92 -5.70 13.20
N HIS A 111 -7.03 -5.88 13.91
CA HIS A 111 -8.37 -5.82 13.30
C HIS A 111 -8.82 -4.39 13.05
N ARG A 112 -8.21 -3.41 13.72
CA ARG A 112 -8.54 -2.01 13.55
C ARG A 112 -7.50 -1.32 12.68
N SER A 113 -7.95 -0.61 11.64
CA SER A 113 -7.10 0.19 10.76
C SER A 113 -7.38 1.68 10.96
N MET A 114 -6.32 2.46 11.01
CA MET A 114 -6.39 3.92 10.99
C MET A 114 -6.65 4.46 9.58
N LEU A 115 -6.61 3.61 8.55
CA LEU A 115 -6.66 4.00 7.15
C LEU A 115 -7.94 3.59 6.44
N SER A 116 -8.56 2.47 6.85
CA SER A 116 -9.61 1.81 6.07
C SER A 116 -10.82 2.69 5.79
N ASP A 117 -11.23 3.51 6.74
CA ASP A 117 -12.44 4.34 6.60
C ASP A 117 -12.24 5.53 5.65
N VAL A 118 -11.01 5.90 5.35
CA VAL A 118 -10.68 6.99 4.41
C VAL A 118 -10.09 6.48 3.10
N ALA A 119 -9.87 5.17 2.99
CA ALA A 119 -9.39 4.53 1.76
C ALA A 119 -10.51 4.39 0.73
N LEU A 120 -10.13 4.36 -0.54
CA LEU A 120 -11.06 4.01 -1.63
C LEU A 120 -11.54 2.56 -1.50
N GLY A 121 -10.65 1.67 -1.06
CA GLY A 121 -10.93 0.26 -0.85
C GLY A 121 -9.83 -0.41 -0.07
N VAL A 122 -10.08 -1.67 0.34
CA VAL A 122 -9.15 -2.47 1.15
C VAL A 122 -9.05 -3.85 0.52
N VAL A 123 -7.82 -4.37 0.38
CA VAL A 123 -7.55 -5.73 -0.07
C VAL A 123 -6.65 -6.40 0.95
N ALA A 124 -7.02 -7.58 1.43
CA ALA A 124 -6.25 -8.30 2.43
C ALA A 124 -6.35 -9.81 2.23
N GLY A 125 -5.27 -10.53 2.51
CA GLY A 125 -5.33 -11.98 2.65
C GLY A 125 -4.91 -12.81 1.44
N PHE A 126 -4.49 -12.21 0.34
CA PHE A 126 -4.14 -12.92 -0.89
C PHE A 126 -2.63 -12.95 -1.17
N GLY A 127 -1.80 -12.73 -0.13
CA GLY A 127 -0.36 -12.67 -0.29
C GLY A 127 0.06 -11.52 -1.19
N ALA A 128 1.08 -11.75 -2.01
CA ALA A 128 1.57 -10.74 -2.94
C ALA A 128 0.51 -10.28 -3.95
N ARG A 129 -0.44 -11.16 -4.29
CA ARG A 129 -1.54 -10.82 -5.19
C ARG A 129 -2.46 -9.72 -4.64
N SER A 130 -2.48 -9.53 -3.32
CA SER A 130 -3.24 -8.43 -2.71
C SER A 130 -2.81 -7.09 -3.30
N TYR A 131 -1.52 -6.89 -3.55
CA TYR A 131 -1.02 -5.68 -4.21
C TYR A 131 -1.58 -5.52 -5.62
N LEU A 132 -1.59 -6.59 -6.41
CA LEU A 132 -2.07 -6.54 -7.79
C LEU A 132 -3.57 -6.25 -7.84
N PHE A 133 -4.37 -6.90 -6.98
CA PHE A 133 -5.80 -6.62 -6.86
C PHE A 133 -6.05 -5.18 -6.42
N GLY A 134 -5.24 -4.70 -5.47
CA GLY A 134 -5.33 -3.31 -5.00
C GLY A 134 -5.01 -2.31 -6.10
N LEU A 135 -3.98 -2.57 -6.90
CA LEU A 135 -3.62 -1.71 -8.02
C LEU A 135 -4.75 -1.65 -9.05
N ASP A 136 -5.30 -2.81 -9.42
CA ASP A 136 -6.42 -2.86 -10.36
C ASP A 136 -7.60 -2.04 -9.84
N GLY A 137 -7.96 -2.21 -8.57
CA GLY A 137 -9.05 -1.46 -7.96
C GLY A 137 -8.79 0.03 -7.88
N LEU A 138 -7.55 0.43 -7.58
CA LEU A 138 -7.17 1.84 -7.51
C LEU A 138 -7.27 2.51 -8.88
N LEU A 139 -6.71 1.89 -9.92
CA LEU A 139 -6.74 2.44 -11.28
C LEU A 139 -8.18 2.55 -11.78
N ASP A 140 -8.97 1.54 -11.51
CA ASP A 140 -10.38 1.52 -11.89
C ASP A 140 -11.16 2.64 -11.19
N GLY A 141 -10.94 2.79 -9.90
CA GLY A 141 -11.56 3.85 -9.10
C GLY A 141 -11.21 5.25 -9.58
N ILE A 142 -9.93 5.49 -9.89
CA ILE A 142 -9.48 6.79 -10.40
C ILE A 142 -10.15 7.10 -11.75
N ARG A 143 -10.21 6.12 -12.65
CA ARG A 143 -10.77 6.29 -13.99
C ARG A 143 -12.28 6.53 -13.96
N ASN A 144 -12.97 5.94 -13.03
CA ASN A 144 -14.43 6.04 -12.93
C ASN A 144 -14.92 7.29 -12.20
N THR A 145 -14.05 7.97 -11.46
CA THR A 145 -14.39 9.23 -10.78
C THR A 145 -14.01 10.47 -11.58
N GLY A 146 -13.28 10.27 -12.64
CA GLY A 146 -12.89 11.35 -13.56
C GLY A 146 -13.84 11.40 -14.72
#